data_28dbe241efa13ed7eca4251d80516873
#
_entry.id   28dbe241efa13ed7eca4251d80516873
#
_cell.length_a   1.000
_cell.length_b   1.000
_cell.length_c   1.000
_cell.angle_alpha   90.00
_cell.angle_beta   90.00
_cell.angle_gamma   90.00
#
_symmetry.space_group_name_H-M   'P 1'
#
loop_
_entity.id
_entity.type
_entity.pdbx_description
1 polymer ?
#
loop_
_entity_poly.entity_id
_entity_poly.type
_entity_poly.pdbx_seq_one_letter_code
_entity_poly.pdbx_strand_id
1 'polypeptide(L)'
;MFKIIPKKNKAAEIICNLNKINKNELKQIKSTLDKYGMIYFPKQKLNSKAYLNFAQKFGKPANYPRLRGLNKKYPQITVVQRKSSDKGPSFGEQFHTDSSYTKKPPRYTMLLSKLVPKKGVANTEFSSQYLAYEKLTNNQKIRLNKLKGIYSSHGPISITTVEREKEKGKISKELIASHKIIKTINSKKTIYCSPGHFIKFNTNMTKQKNKLKNFLFNHQTKKKISICFRMGKRPACYLG
;
A
#
# COMPACT_ATOMS: atom_id res chain seq x y z
N MET A 1 19.22 12.70 -16.49
CA MET A 1 18.03 13.59 -16.47
C MET A 1 17.20 13.20 -15.25
N PHE A 2 16.92 14.14 -14.35
CA PHE A 2 16.04 13.99 -13.18
C PHE A 2 14.92 15.03 -13.28
N LYS A 3 13.65 14.59 -13.25
CA LYS A 3 12.49 15.48 -13.38
C LYS A 3 11.35 14.97 -12.54
N ILE A 4 10.72 15.85 -11.74
CA ILE A 4 9.51 15.57 -10.95
C ILE A 4 8.32 16.21 -11.66
N ILE A 5 7.30 15.43 -11.93
CA ILE A 5 6.08 15.85 -12.63
C ILE A 5 4.88 15.57 -11.73
N PRO A 6 4.30 16.59 -11.07
CA PRO A 6 3.07 16.43 -10.31
C PRO A 6 1.93 15.90 -11.18
N LYS A 7 1.11 15.03 -10.61
CA LYS A 7 -0.10 14.49 -11.25
C LYS A 7 -1.33 14.92 -10.45
N LYS A 8 -2.48 14.92 -11.11
CA LYS A 8 -3.77 15.13 -10.44
C LYS A 8 -3.91 14.14 -9.27
N ASN A 9 -4.68 14.52 -8.24
CA ASN A 9 -5.01 13.69 -7.07
C ASN A 9 -3.81 13.30 -6.18
N LYS A 10 -2.81 14.17 -6.08
CA LYS A 10 -1.68 14.02 -5.15
C LYS A 10 -0.85 12.74 -5.38
N ALA A 11 -0.32 12.59 -6.60
CA ALA A 11 0.78 11.70 -6.92
C ALA A 11 1.86 12.46 -7.68
N ALA A 12 3.03 11.85 -7.86
CA ALA A 12 4.04 12.41 -8.74
C ALA A 12 4.75 11.33 -9.57
N GLU A 13 5.04 11.68 -10.82
CA GLU A 13 5.92 10.92 -11.70
C GLU A 13 7.35 11.46 -11.54
N ILE A 14 8.31 10.57 -11.39
CA ILE A 14 9.73 10.95 -11.33
C ILE A 14 10.46 10.26 -12.47
N ILE A 15 10.94 11.05 -13.42
CA ILE A 15 11.76 10.59 -14.53
C ILE A 15 13.21 10.60 -14.06
N CYS A 16 13.82 9.44 -13.93
CA CYS A 16 15.22 9.28 -13.53
C CYS A 16 15.69 7.84 -13.82
N ASN A 17 16.97 7.60 -13.67
CA ASN A 17 17.54 6.25 -13.64
C ASN A 17 17.82 5.83 -12.21
N LEU A 18 17.01 4.93 -11.66
CA LEU A 18 17.12 4.48 -10.26
C LEU A 18 18.44 3.75 -9.94
N ASN A 19 19.17 3.26 -10.96
CA ASN A 19 20.51 2.70 -10.76
C ASN A 19 21.59 3.75 -10.49
N LYS A 20 21.32 5.03 -10.82
CA LYS A 20 22.30 6.13 -10.79
C LYS A 20 21.86 7.31 -9.91
N ILE A 21 20.98 7.07 -8.93
CA ILE A 21 20.47 8.11 -8.02
C ILE A 21 21.57 8.60 -7.08
N ASN A 22 21.83 9.89 -7.10
CA ASN A 22 22.73 10.57 -6.18
C ASN A 22 22.02 10.97 -4.85
N LYS A 23 22.77 11.50 -3.88
CA LYS A 23 22.24 11.87 -2.55
C LYS A 23 21.18 12.98 -2.64
N ASN A 24 21.38 13.98 -3.49
CA ASN A 24 20.45 15.11 -3.66
C ASN A 24 19.14 14.66 -4.31
N GLU A 25 19.22 13.87 -5.39
CA GLU A 25 18.04 13.28 -6.04
C GLU A 25 17.25 12.37 -5.08
N LEU A 26 17.93 11.56 -4.24
CA LEU A 26 17.28 10.76 -3.22
C LEU A 26 16.54 11.62 -2.19
N LYS A 27 17.14 12.75 -1.75
CA LYS A 27 16.47 13.70 -0.85
C LYS A 27 15.20 14.26 -1.49
N GLN A 28 15.26 14.64 -2.77
CA GLN A 28 14.10 15.12 -3.52
C GLN A 28 13.02 14.03 -3.71
N ILE A 29 13.41 12.78 -3.99
CA ILE A 29 12.49 11.64 -4.07
C ILE A 29 11.75 11.46 -2.74
N LYS A 30 12.47 11.46 -1.60
CA LYS A 30 11.86 11.31 -0.27
C LYS A 30 10.89 12.45 0.05
N SER A 31 11.29 13.70 -0.17
CA SER A 31 10.42 14.85 0.06
C SER A 31 9.19 14.85 -0.85
N THR A 32 9.35 14.39 -2.09
CA THR A 32 8.23 14.23 -3.03
C THR A 32 7.26 13.15 -2.56
N LEU A 33 7.76 12.01 -2.08
CA LEU A 33 6.94 10.95 -1.51
C LEU A 33 6.16 11.45 -0.27
N ASP A 34 6.83 12.16 0.64
CA ASP A 34 6.20 12.74 1.83
C ASP A 34 5.12 13.79 1.47
N LYS A 35 5.34 14.54 0.38
CA LYS A 35 4.36 15.53 -0.13
C LYS A 35 3.14 14.89 -0.75
N TYR A 36 3.33 13.87 -1.59
CA TYR A 36 2.28 13.29 -2.42
C TYR A 36 1.70 11.97 -1.90
N GLY A 37 2.43 11.26 -1.03
CA GLY A 37 2.02 9.96 -0.49
C GLY A 37 2.21 8.79 -1.45
N MET A 38 2.30 9.05 -2.77
CA MET A 38 2.61 8.06 -3.79
C MET A 38 3.41 8.69 -4.93
N ILE A 39 4.46 8.00 -5.35
CA ILE A 39 5.29 8.37 -6.51
C ILE A 39 5.54 7.15 -7.41
N TYR A 40 5.81 7.40 -8.66
CA TYR A 40 6.17 6.32 -9.57
C TYR A 40 7.28 6.73 -10.55
N PHE A 41 8.02 5.73 -11.00
CA PHE A 41 9.19 5.86 -11.85
C PHE A 41 8.96 5.05 -13.12
N PRO A 42 8.62 5.68 -14.25
CA PRO A 42 8.38 4.95 -15.50
C PRO A 42 9.68 4.39 -16.10
N LYS A 43 9.54 3.33 -16.89
CA LYS A 43 10.59 2.76 -17.73
C LYS A 43 11.84 2.29 -16.95
N GLN A 44 11.66 1.73 -15.76
CA GLN A 44 12.76 1.21 -14.95
C GLN A 44 13.15 -0.20 -15.38
N LYS A 45 14.47 -0.42 -15.55
CA LYS A 45 15.06 -1.75 -15.78
C LYS A 45 15.93 -2.11 -14.57
N LEU A 46 15.31 -2.68 -13.54
CA LEU A 46 16.00 -3.10 -12.32
C LEU A 46 16.04 -4.63 -12.23
N ASN A 47 17.22 -5.18 -11.97
CA ASN A 47 17.34 -6.55 -11.48
C ASN A 47 17.06 -6.59 -9.96
N SER A 48 16.99 -7.79 -9.38
CA SER A 48 16.65 -7.95 -7.96
C SER A 48 17.64 -7.25 -7.02
N LYS A 49 18.95 -7.26 -7.35
CA LYS A 49 19.98 -6.55 -6.58
C LYS A 49 19.77 -5.04 -6.59
N ALA A 50 19.60 -4.47 -7.77
CA ALA A 50 19.40 -3.02 -7.93
C ALA A 50 18.09 -2.56 -7.27
N TYR A 51 17.02 -3.36 -7.38
CA TYR A 51 15.74 -3.11 -6.74
C TYR A 51 15.87 -3.10 -5.21
N LEU A 52 16.54 -4.10 -4.64
CA LEU A 52 16.79 -4.17 -3.19
C LEU A 52 17.69 -3.02 -2.71
N ASN A 53 18.75 -2.70 -3.46
CA ASN A 53 19.65 -1.58 -3.14
C ASN A 53 18.91 -0.24 -3.13
N PHE A 54 17.97 -0.04 -4.06
CA PHE A 54 17.13 1.16 -4.05
C PHE A 54 16.20 1.18 -2.83
N ALA A 55 15.56 0.06 -2.50
CA ALA A 55 14.69 -0.06 -1.32
C ALA A 55 15.45 0.24 -0.02
N GLN A 56 16.70 -0.21 0.12
CA GLN A 56 17.56 0.03 1.29
C GLN A 56 17.84 1.52 1.55
N LYS A 57 17.74 2.37 0.52
CA LYS A 57 17.87 3.84 0.68
C LYS A 57 16.73 4.47 1.48
N PHE A 58 15.61 3.77 1.64
CA PHE A 58 14.44 4.19 2.42
C PHE A 58 14.39 3.57 3.83
N GLY A 59 15.22 2.60 4.10
CA GLY A 59 15.29 1.88 5.37
C GLY A 59 15.64 0.41 5.19
N LYS A 60 15.61 -0.36 6.27
CA LYS A 60 15.86 -1.81 6.22
C LYS A 60 14.65 -2.52 5.62
N PRO A 61 14.75 -3.15 4.44
CA PRO A 61 13.65 -3.93 3.88
C PRO A 61 13.30 -5.11 4.76
N ALA A 62 12.02 -5.32 4.99
CA ALA A 62 11.51 -6.44 5.78
C ALA A 62 11.07 -7.60 4.87
N ASN A 63 11.07 -8.81 5.41
CA ASN A 63 10.41 -9.94 4.76
C ASN A 63 8.89 -9.77 4.90
N TYR A 64 8.15 -10.06 3.82
CA TYR A 64 6.71 -10.12 3.91
C TYR A 64 6.28 -11.32 4.76
N PRO A 65 5.48 -11.12 5.82
CA PRO A 65 5.30 -12.15 6.85
C PRO A 65 4.52 -13.38 6.37
N ARG A 66 3.79 -13.31 5.26
CA ARG A 66 2.86 -14.35 4.82
C ARG A 66 3.22 -15.02 3.49
N LEU A 67 4.12 -14.48 2.72
CA LEU A 67 4.54 -15.05 1.44
C LEU A 67 6.06 -15.25 1.44
N ARG A 68 6.49 -16.26 0.70
CA ARG A 68 7.92 -16.49 0.52
C ARG A 68 8.56 -15.37 -0.27
N GLY A 69 9.79 -15.05 0.09
CA GLY A 69 10.68 -14.24 -0.73
C GLY A 69 11.02 -14.93 -2.06
N LEU A 70 11.56 -14.15 -2.99
CA LEU A 70 11.93 -14.59 -4.32
C LEU A 70 12.85 -15.84 -4.28
N ASN A 71 13.86 -15.83 -3.40
CA ASN A 71 14.76 -16.94 -3.12
C ASN A 71 15.55 -16.66 -1.83
N LYS A 72 16.48 -17.57 -1.46
CA LYS A 72 17.33 -17.40 -0.26
C LYS A 72 18.17 -16.11 -0.29
N LYS A 73 18.59 -15.63 -1.46
CA LYS A 73 19.39 -14.41 -1.62
C LYS A 73 18.56 -13.14 -1.50
N TYR A 74 17.27 -13.19 -1.84
CA TYR A 74 16.36 -12.03 -1.85
C TYR A 74 15.05 -12.35 -1.11
N PRO A 75 15.10 -12.65 0.20
CA PRO A 75 13.92 -13.03 0.98
C PRO A 75 12.96 -11.86 1.19
N GLN A 76 13.40 -10.59 1.01
CA GLN A 76 12.60 -9.39 1.14
C GLN A 76 11.76 -9.09 -0.12
N ILE A 77 12.06 -9.71 -1.25
CA ILE A 77 11.33 -9.49 -2.50
C ILE A 77 10.27 -10.56 -2.63
N THR A 78 9.02 -10.18 -2.58
CA THR A 78 7.89 -11.10 -2.82
C THR A 78 7.41 -10.99 -4.25
N VAL A 79 7.21 -12.12 -4.92
CA VAL A 79 6.66 -12.16 -6.28
C VAL A 79 5.15 -12.30 -6.21
N VAL A 80 4.43 -11.33 -6.80
CA VAL A 80 3.00 -11.42 -7.03
C VAL A 80 2.78 -11.62 -8.52
N GLN A 81 2.21 -12.75 -8.88
CA GLN A 81 1.96 -13.13 -10.26
C GLN A 81 0.53 -13.63 -10.41
N ARG A 82 -0.12 -13.28 -11.53
CA ARG A 82 -1.36 -13.89 -11.99
C ARG A 82 -1.14 -14.45 -13.39
N LYS A 83 -1.53 -15.70 -13.58
CA LYS A 83 -1.53 -16.41 -14.87
C LYS A 83 -2.91 -16.31 -15.49
N SER A 84 -3.00 -16.54 -16.79
CA SER A 84 -4.29 -16.59 -17.50
C SER A 84 -5.21 -17.72 -17.03
N SER A 85 -4.62 -18.80 -16.50
CA SER A 85 -5.33 -19.94 -15.92
C SER A 85 -5.85 -19.71 -14.50
N ASP A 86 -5.40 -18.66 -13.80
CA ASP A 86 -5.80 -18.42 -12.42
C ASP A 86 -7.25 -17.95 -12.35
N LYS A 87 -8.06 -18.65 -11.55
CA LYS A 87 -9.47 -18.32 -11.26
C LYS A 87 -9.58 -17.56 -9.95
N GLY A 88 -10.75 -16.96 -9.69
CA GLY A 88 -11.03 -16.25 -8.44
C GLY A 88 -10.40 -14.86 -8.35
N PRO A 89 -10.47 -14.21 -7.17
CA PRO A 89 -10.02 -12.83 -6.97
C PRO A 89 -8.51 -12.70 -7.08
N SER A 90 -8.03 -11.54 -7.53
CA SER A 90 -6.61 -11.23 -7.63
C SER A 90 -6.02 -10.94 -6.26
N PHE A 91 -4.73 -11.22 -6.07
CA PHE A 91 -4.03 -10.83 -4.86
C PHE A 91 -4.03 -9.30 -4.71
N GLY A 92 -4.53 -8.81 -3.57
CA GLY A 92 -4.59 -7.37 -3.30
C GLY A 92 -5.66 -6.61 -4.09
N GLU A 93 -6.73 -7.26 -4.54
CA GLU A 93 -7.75 -6.67 -5.39
C GLU A 93 -8.56 -5.56 -4.71
N GLN A 94 -8.69 -5.58 -3.38
CA GLN A 94 -9.42 -4.55 -2.65
C GLN A 94 -8.46 -3.49 -2.07
N PHE A 95 -8.98 -2.27 -1.85
CA PHE A 95 -8.21 -1.23 -1.16
C PHE A 95 -7.72 -1.70 0.21
N HIS A 96 -6.42 -1.62 0.42
CA HIS A 96 -5.77 -2.04 1.65
C HIS A 96 -4.53 -1.21 1.95
N THR A 97 -4.07 -1.30 3.18
CA THR A 97 -2.75 -0.86 3.62
C THR A 97 -1.97 -2.11 3.98
N ASP A 98 -0.78 -2.25 3.42
CA ASP A 98 0.04 -3.43 3.61
C ASP A 98 0.40 -3.67 5.08
N SER A 99 0.32 -4.93 5.47
CA SER A 99 0.75 -5.43 6.79
C SER A 99 0.21 -4.65 7.99
N SER A 100 -0.98 -4.03 7.86
CA SER A 100 -1.63 -3.29 8.95
C SER A 100 -1.94 -4.14 10.19
N TYR A 101 -1.87 -5.45 10.07
CA TYR A 101 -1.99 -6.44 11.14
C TYR A 101 -0.69 -6.65 11.95
N THR A 102 0.38 -5.94 11.64
CA THR A 102 1.63 -5.97 12.41
C THR A 102 1.69 -4.81 13.39
N LYS A 103 2.37 -5.00 14.54
CA LYS A 103 2.56 -3.93 15.54
C LYS A 103 3.30 -2.72 14.97
N LYS A 104 4.28 -2.95 14.09
CA LYS A 104 5.06 -1.94 13.37
C LYS A 104 4.92 -2.20 11.86
N PRO A 105 3.87 -1.68 11.20
CA PRO A 105 3.72 -1.82 9.75
C PRO A 105 4.88 -1.16 9.00
N PRO A 106 5.20 -1.62 7.79
CA PRO A 106 6.19 -0.96 6.96
C PRO A 106 5.75 0.49 6.69
N ARG A 107 6.73 1.40 6.72
CA ARG A 107 6.47 2.81 6.41
C ARG A 107 6.22 3.03 4.92
N TYR A 108 6.89 2.25 4.09
CA TYR A 108 6.81 2.31 2.64
C TYR A 108 6.60 0.92 2.06
N THR A 109 5.84 0.85 0.99
CA THR A 109 5.72 -0.35 0.14
C THR A 109 6.24 0.01 -1.25
N MET A 110 7.05 -0.85 -1.83
CA MET A 110 7.60 -0.65 -3.17
C MET A 110 7.20 -1.80 -4.10
N LEU A 111 6.68 -1.46 -5.26
CA LEU A 111 6.28 -2.40 -6.30
C LEU A 111 7.12 -2.19 -7.56
N LEU A 112 7.62 -3.27 -8.15
CA LEU A 112 8.28 -3.25 -9.45
C LEU A 112 7.50 -4.14 -10.42
N SER A 113 6.86 -3.54 -11.42
CA SER A 113 6.19 -4.29 -12.47
C SER A 113 7.20 -4.93 -13.41
N LYS A 114 7.06 -6.25 -13.67
CA LYS A 114 7.91 -7.02 -14.58
C LYS A 114 7.17 -7.36 -15.86
N LEU A 115 5.98 -7.90 -15.73
CA LEU A 115 5.06 -8.18 -16.83
C LEU A 115 3.76 -7.42 -16.56
N VAL A 116 3.27 -6.77 -17.56
CA VAL A 116 2.01 -6.03 -17.50
C VAL A 116 1.10 -6.46 -18.64
N PRO A 117 -0.20 -6.65 -18.40
CA PRO A 117 -1.15 -6.99 -19.44
C PRO A 117 -1.38 -5.82 -20.42
N LYS A 118 -2.29 -6.02 -21.38
CA LYS A 118 -2.72 -4.94 -22.29
C LYS A 118 -3.16 -3.70 -21.49
N LYS A 119 -2.93 -2.51 -22.06
CA LYS A 119 -3.33 -1.24 -21.44
C LYS A 119 -4.80 -1.24 -21.04
N GLY A 120 -5.05 -0.85 -19.79
CA GLY A 120 -6.40 -0.78 -19.23
C GLY A 120 -6.85 -2.04 -18.48
N VAL A 121 -6.08 -3.14 -18.55
CA VAL A 121 -6.31 -4.35 -17.77
C VAL A 121 -5.36 -4.37 -16.58
N ALA A 122 -5.84 -4.81 -15.41
CA ALA A 122 -5.06 -4.90 -14.15
C ALA A 122 -4.39 -3.57 -13.73
N ASN A 123 -5.15 -2.48 -13.76
CA ASN A 123 -4.70 -1.20 -13.24
C ASN A 123 -4.49 -1.27 -11.72
N THR A 124 -3.54 -0.49 -11.20
CA THR A 124 -3.40 -0.30 -9.76
C THR A 124 -4.03 1.03 -9.36
N GLU A 125 -4.91 0.99 -8.37
CA GLU A 125 -5.56 2.18 -7.82
C GLU A 125 -4.96 2.52 -6.46
N PHE A 126 -4.72 3.80 -6.22
CA PHE A 126 -4.25 4.33 -4.95
C PHE A 126 -5.24 5.35 -4.42
N SER A 127 -5.50 5.32 -3.12
CA SER A 127 -6.35 6.28 -2.44
C SER A 127 -5.55 7.10 -1.44
N SER A 128 -5.57 8.44 -1.60
CA SER A 128 -4.87 9.36 -0.70
C SER A 128 -5.60 9.51 0.62
N GLN A 129 -5.05 8.91 1.67
CA GLN A 129 -5.63 8.99 3.01
C GLN A 129 -5.40 10.34 3.69
N TYR A 130 -4.47 11.16 3.22
CA TYR A 130 -4.34 12.57 3.57
C TYR A 130 -5.54 13.37 3.07
N LEU A 131 -5.89 13.24 1.77
CA LEU A 131 -7.09 13.88 1.20
C LEU A 131 -8.37 13.39 1.86
N ALA A 132 -8.44 12.08 2.18
CA ALA A 132 -9.58 11.53 2.89
C ALA A 132 -9.76 12.20 4.25
N TYR A 133 -8.67 12.40 5.01
CA TYR A 133 -8.70 13.10 6.29
C TYR A 133 -9.08 14.59 6.13
N GLU A 134 -8.49 15.30 5.16
CA GLU A 134 -8.77 16.72 4.89
C GLU A 134 -10.28 16.97 4.67
N LYS A 135 -10.94 16.04 3.97
CA LYS A 135 -12.39 16.13 3.63
C LYS A 135 -13.35 15.70 4.74
N LEU A 136 -12.85 15.29 5.89
CA LEU A 136 -13.69 15.04 7.06
C LEU A 136 -14.16 16.36 7.68
N THR A 137 -15.39 16.38 8.19
CA THR A 137 -15.87 17.49 9.03
C THR A 137 -15.13 17.52 10.37
N ASN A 138 -15.15 18.65 11.08
CA ASN A 138 -14.49 18.76 12.39
C ASN A 138 -15.03 17.74 13.39
N ASN A 139 -16.35 17.54 13.44
CA ASN A 139 -16.97 16.53 14.30
C ASN A 139 -16.49 15.11 13.98
N GLN A 140 -16.35 14.77 12.69
CA GLN A 140 -15.80 13.48 12.26
C GLN A 140 -14.33 13.32 12.68
N LYS A 141 -13.51 14.36 12.51
CA LYS A 141 -12.10 14.37 12.95
C LYS A 141 -11.97 14.14 14.45
N ILE A 142 -12.76 14.85 15.27
CA ILE A 142 -12.77 14.71 16.73
C ILE A 142 -13.16 13.27 17.12
N ARG A 143 -14.26 12.76 16.55
CA ARG A 143 -14.75 11.40 16.84
C ARG A 143 -13.75 10.32 16.46
N LEU A 144 -13.19 10.39 15.24
CA LEU A 144 -12.28 9.37 14.72
C LEU A 144 -10.91 9.40 15.43
N ASN A 145 -10.46 10.54 15.90
CA ASN A 145 -9.20 10.68 16.63
C ASN A 145 -9.16 9.89 17.96
N LYS A 146 -10.33 9.63 18.54
CA LYS A 146 -10.49 8.86 19.79
C LYS A 146 -10.51 7.35 19.55
N LEU A 147 -10.58 6.89 18.29
CA LEU A 147 -10.80 5.48 17.96
C LEU A 147 -9.49 4.76 17.58
N LYS A 148 -9.47 3.47 17.92
CA LYS A 148 -8.50 2.49 17.41
C LYS A 148 -9.23 1.42 16.62
N GLY A 149 -8.56 0.88 15.59
CA GLY A 149 -9.00 -0.29 14.83
C GLY A 149 -8.17 -1.52 15.19
N ILE A 150 -8.78 -2.68 15.13
CA ILE A 150 -8.13 -3.99 15.23
C ILE A 150 -8.04 -4.55 13.82
N TYR A 151 -6.85 -5.03 13.47
CA TYR A 151 -6.50 -5.55 12.15
C TYR A 151 -5.96 -6.96 12.27
N SER A 152 -6.36 -7.83 11.36
CA SER A 152 -5.92 -9.22 11.32
C SER A 152 -5.31 -9.58 9.97
N SER A 153 -4.26 -10.42 10.02
CA SER A 153 -3.70 -11.05 8.82
C SER A 153 -4.66 -12.06 8.17
N HIS A 154 -5.69 -12.48 8.87
CA HIS A 154 -6.81 -13.31 8.39
C HIS A 154 -8.07 -12.48 8.13
N GLY A 155 -7.94 -11.16 7.98
CA GLY A 155 -9.04 -10.25 7.69
C GLY A 155 -9.65 -10.44 6.30
N PRO A 156 -10.69 -9.65 5.95
CA PRO A 156 -11.56 -9.90 4.80
C PRO A 156 -10.88 -10.12 3.45
N ILE A 157 -9.79 -9.42 3.14
CA ILE A 157 -9.07 -9.62 1.86
C ILE A 157 -7.99 -10.71 1.94
N SER A 158 -7.78 -11.29 3.10
CA SER A 158 -6.74 -12.30 3.29
C SER A 158 -7.14 -13.68 2.78
N ILE A 159 -8.37 -13.84 2.30
CA ILE A 159 -8.90 -15.10 1.76
C ILE A 159 -7.93 -15.68 0.72
N THR A 160 -7.53 -14.88 -0.27
CA THR A 160 -6.60 -15.33 -1.31
C THR A 160 -5.22 -15.71 -0.78
N THR A 161 -4.76 -15.07 0.30
CA THR A 161 -3.49 -15.43 0.93
C THR A 161 -3.62 -16.71 1.75
N VAL A 162 -4.73 -16.87 2.48
CA VAL A 162 -5.04 -18.08 3.24
C VAL A 162 -5.20 -19.28 2.32
N GLU A 163 -5.90 -19.13 1.20
CA GLU A 163 -6.03 -20.19 0.19
C GLU A 163 -4.68 -20.61 -0.37
N ARG A 164 -3.80 -19.68 -0.72
CA ARG A 164 -2.44 -19.95 -1.18
C ARG A 164 -1.57 -20.60 -0.11
N GLU A 165 -1.78 -20.31 1.16
CA GLU A 165 -1.12 -20.97 2.27
C GLU A 165 -1.61 -22.41 2.43
N LYS A 166 -2.93 -22.63 2.32
CA LYS A 166 -3.54 -23.97 2.33
C LYS A 166 -3.01 -24.86 1.20
N GLU A 167 -2.96 -24.33 -0.02
CA GLU A 167 -2.40 -25.02 -1.19
C GLU A 167 -0.94 -25.45 -0.98
N LYS A 168 -0.19 -24.75 -0.14
CA LYS A 168 1.19 -25.05 0.24
C LYS A 168 1.33 -25.88 1.52
N GLY A 169 0.20 -26.38 2.06
CA GLY A 169 0.17 -27.20 3.26
C GLY A 169 0.56 -26.52 4.57
N LYS A 170 0.60 -25.17 4.59
CA LYS A 170 1.01 -24.42 5.79
C LYS A 170 0.21 -23.15 5.93
N ILE A 171 -0.63 -23.09 6.96
CA ILE A 171 -1.34 -21.87 7.38
C ILE A 171 -0.48 -21.15 8.40
N SER A 172 -0.15 -19.88 8.13
CA SER A 172 0.59 -19.06 9.09
C SER A 172 -0.29 -18.69 10.29
N LYS A 173 0.35 -18.56 11.46
CA LYS A 173 -0.32 -18.05 12.66
C LYS A 173 -0.92 -16.67 12.39
N GLU A 174 -2.13 -16.45 12.85
CA GLU A 174 -2.79 -15.15 12.76
C GLU A 174 -1.98 -14.06 13.47
N LEU A 175 -1.75 -12.95 12.78
CA LEU A 175 -1.15 -11.75 13.33
C LEU A 175 -2.25 -10.71 13.55
N ILE A 176 -2.28 -10.12 14.75
CA ILE A 176 -3.27 -9.11 15.11
C ILE A 176 -2.55 -7.88 15.67
N ALA A 177 -3.00 -6.70 15.24
CA ALA A 177 -2.51 -5.44 15.79
C ALA A 177 -3.65 -4.42 15.94
N SER A 178 -3.44 -3.46 16.85
CA SER A 178 -4.34 -2.33 17.05
C SER A 178 -3.64 -1.03 16.70
N HIS A 179 -4.31 -0.18 15.91
CA HIS A 179 -3.79 1.12 15.49
C HIS A 179 -4.84 2.22 15.65
N LYS A 180 -4.40 3.45 15.94
CA LYS A 180 -5.28 4.63 15.88
C LYS A 180 -5.87 4.76 14.47
N ILE A 181 -7.16 5.12 14.37
CA ILE A 181 -7.82 5.41 13.09
C ILE A 181 -7.22 6.66 12.44
N ILE A 182 -6.88 7.66 13.24
CA ILE A 182 -6.15 8.84 12.76
C ILE A 182 -4.70 8.72 13.23
N LYS A 183 -3.78 8.73 12.27
CA LYS A 183 -2.33 8.78 12.51
C LYS A 183 -1.76 10.10 12.02
N THR A 184 -0.63 10.49 12.60
CA THR A 184 0.21 11.58 12.07
C THR A 184 1.43 10.97 11.43
N ILE A 185 1.65 11.26 10.16
CA ILE A 185 2.80 10.81 9.38
C ILE A 185 3.42 12.06 8.74
N ASN A 186 4.70 12.34 9.03
CA ASN A 186 5.40 13.52 8.53
C ASN A 186 4.60 14.82 8.77
N SER A 187 4.15 15.03 10.01
CA SER A 187 3.33 16.17 10.47
C SER A 187 1.94 16.28 9.81
N LYS A 188 1.55 15.36 8.94
CA LYS A 188 0.22 15.32 8.30
C LYS A 188 -0.66 14.28 8.94
N LYS A 189 -1.91 14.63 9.20
CA LYS A 189 -2.91 13.67 9.68
C LYS A 189 -3.46 12.85 8.52
N THR A 190 -3.68 11.56 8.76
CA THR A 190 -4.15 10.60 7.77
C THR A 190 -5.14 9.62 8.40
N ILE A 191 -6.06 9.10 7.60
CA ILE A 191 -6.91 7.99 8.02
C ILE A 191 -6.10 6.70 7.87
N TYR A 192 -6.06 5.89 8.94
CA TYR A 192 -5.45 4.57 8.92
C TYR A 192 -6.51 3.53 9.26
N CYS A 193 -7.32 3.19 8.25
CA CYS A 193 -8.41 2.23 8.39
C CYS A 193 -8.54 1.46 7.07
N SER A 194 -7.79 0.37 6.95
CA SER A 194 -7.77 -0.44 5.74
C SER A 194 -8.95 -1.41 5.69
N PRO A 195 -9.83 -1.33 4.69
CA PRO A 195 -10.94 -2.27 4.53
C PRO A 195 -10.49 -3.74 4.54
N GLY A 196 -9.34 -4.01 3.93
CA GLY A 196 -8.87 -5.35 3.69
C GLY A 196 -8.48 -6.16 4.93
N HIS A 197 -8.00 -5.51 5.96
CA HIS A 197 -7.51 -6.16 7.17
C HIS A 197 -8.26 -5.73 8.44
N PHE A 198 -9.15 -4.75 8.33
CA PHE A 198 -9.89 -4.21 9.45
C PHE A 198 -10.96 -5.18 9.93
N ILE A 199 -10.91 -5.54 11.21
CA ILE A 199 -11.89 -6.43 11.86
C ILE A 199 -12.96 -5.62 12.57
N LYS A 200 -12.56 -4.76 13.52
CA LYS A 200 -13.47 -3.99 14.36
C LYS A 200 -12.81 -2.76 14.96
N PHE A 201 -13.61 -1.84 15.45
CA PHE A 201 -13.12 -0.79 16.36
C PHE A 201 -12.86 -1.37 17.75
N ASN A 202 -11.75 -0.96 18.37
CA ASN A 202 -11.44 -1.26 19.76
C ASN A 202 -12.21 -0.28 20.67
N THR A 203 -13.51 -0.52 20.84
CA THR A 203 -14.41 0.30 21.65
C THR A 203 -15.67 -0.48 22.01
N ASN A 204 -16.30 -0.16 23.14
CA ASN A 204 -17.55 -0.75 23.60
C ASN A 204 -18.81 -0.19 22.89
N MET A 205 -18.67 0.73 21.96
CA MET A 205 -19.80 1.28 21.18
C MET A 205 -20.43 0.21 20.30
N THR A 206 -21.63 -0.28 20.65
CA THR A 206 -22.25 -1.42 19.95
C THR A 206 -23.09 -1.04 18.73
N LYS A 207 -24.01 -0.07 18.84
CA LYS A 207 -25.02 0.21 17.80
C LYS A 207 -24.56 0.99 16.56
N GLN A 208 -23.41 1.66 16.56
CA GLN A 208 -22.98 2.52 15.44
C GLN A 208 -21.74 2.02 14.69
N LYS A 209 -21.20 0.85 15.06
CA LYS A 209 -19.93 0.34 14.50
C LYS A 209 -20.00 0.12 12.99
N ASN A 210 -21.06 -0.54 12.52
CA ASN A 210 -21.20 -0.87 11.08
C ASN A 210 -21.44 0.39 10.25
N LYS A 211 -22.27 1.33 10.74
CA LYS A 211 -22.50 2.61 10.06
C LYS A 211 -21.21 3.42 9.90
N LEU A 212 -20.40 3.48 10.96
CA LEU A 212 -19.11 4.17 10.95
C LEU A 212 -18.07 3.47 10.07
N LYS A 213 -18.03 2.12 10.10
CA LYS A 213 -17.18 1.32 9.21
C LYS A 213 -17.52 1.58 7.75
N ASN A 214 -18.79 1.48 7.38
CA ASN A 214 -19.25 1.70 6.01
C ASN A 214 -18.97 3.15 5.55
N PHE A 215 -19.22 4.13 6.44
CA PHE A 215 -18.87 5.51 6.16
C PHE A 215 -17.38 5.66 5.84
N LEU A 216 -16.49 5.13 6.69
CA LEU A 216 -15.04 5.24 6.48
C LEU A 216 -14.60 4.58 5.17
N PHE A 217 -15.08 3.37 4.89
CA PHE A 217 -14.68 2.65 3.68
C PHE A 217 -15.15 3.37 2.42
N ASN A 218 -16.40 3.80 2.38
CA ASN A 218 -16.93 4.57 1.26
C ASN A 218 -16.25 5.93 1.10
N HIS A 219 -15.93 6.60 2.22
CA HIS A 219 -15.27 7.90 2.18
C HIS A 219 -13.85 7.81 1.61
N GLN A 220 -13.08 6.78 1.99
CA GLN A 220 -11.71 6.58 1.56
C GLN A 220 -11.57 6.21 0.08
N THR A 221 -12.58 5.56 -0.51
CA THR A 221 -12.52 5.01 -1.87
C THR A 221 -13.23 5.87 -2.93
N LYS A 222 -13.69 7.07 -2.55
CA LYS A 222 -14.33 8.00 -3.50
C LYS A 222 -13.38 8.39 -4.64
N LYS A 223 -13.88 8.47 -5.87
CA LYS A 223 -13.12 8.90 -7.06
C LYS A 223 -12.31 10.20 -6.88
N LYS A 224 -12.83 11.16 -6.08
CA LYS A 224 -12.13 12.43 -5.77
C LYS A 224 -10.89 12.25 -4.87
N ILE A 225 -10.68 11.08 -4.29
CA ILE A 225 -9.58 10.74 -3.38
C ILE A 225 -8.63 9.74 -4.03
N SER A 226 -9.15 8.94 -4.96
CA SER A 226 -8.42 7.85 -5.61
C SER A 226 -7.77 8.27 -6.92
N ILE A 227 -6.67 7.62 -7.24
CA ILE A 227 -5.97 7.71 -8.51
C ILE A 227 -5.85 6.32 -9.09
N CYS A 228 -6.30 6.16 -10.32
CA CYS A 228 -6.10 4.93 -11.08
C CYS A 228 -4.82 5.07 -11.92
N PHE A 229 -3.85 4.21 -11.66
CA PHE A 229 -2.67 4.07 -12.50
C PHE A 229 -2.88 2.98 -13.53
N ARG A 230 -2.95 3.39 -14.78
CA ARG A 230 -2.94 2.47 -15.90
C ARG A 230 -1.52 1.92 -16.06
N MET A 231 -1.34 0.65 -15.81
CA MET A 231 -0.10 -0.06 -16.08
C MET A 231 0.20 0.06 -17.57
N GLY A 232 1.28 0.75 -17.92
CA GLY A 232 1.74 0.86 -19.32
C GLY A 232 2.46 -0.40 -19.75
N LYS A 233 2.72 -0.54 -21.08
CA LYS A 233 3.47 -1.67 -21.66
C LYS A 233 4.93 -1.80 -21.16
N ARG A 234 5.43 -0.89 -20.36
CA ARG A 234 6.82 -0.85 -19.88
C ARG A 234 6.89 -0.97 -18.36
N PRO A 235 7.91 -1.69 -17.83
CA PRO A 235 8.11 -1.81 -16.39
C PRO A 235 8.19 -0.45 -15.70
N ALA A 236 7.58 -0.31 -14.55
CA ALA A 236 7.64 0.87 -13.71
C ALA A 236 7.85 0.48 -12.24
N CYS A 237 8.48 1.35 -11.46
CA CYS A 237 8.61 1.20 -10.02
C CYS A 237 7.67 2.20 -9.34
N TYR A 238 6.93 1.74 -8.35
CA TYR A 238 6.00 2.52 -7.55
C TYR A 238 6.46 2.52 -6.10
N LEU A 239 6.27 3.63 -5.41
CA LEU A 239 6.57 3.78 -4.00
C LEU A 239 5.44 4.55 -3.33
N GLY A 240 4.89 4.00 -2.27
CA GLY A 240 3.80 4.57 -1.49
C GLY A 240 3.87 4.21 -0.02
#